data_c39f2b2025b4336c61e481879788ddfc
#
_entry.id   c39f2b2025b4336c61e481879788ddfc
#
_cell.length_a   1.000
_cell.length_b   1.000
_cell.length_c   1.000
_cell.angle_alpha   90.00
_cell.angle_beta   90.00
_cell.angle_gamma   90.00
#
_symmetry.space_group_name_H-M   'P 1'
#
loop_
_entity.id
_entity.type
_entity.pdbx_description
1 polymer ?
#
loop_
_entity_poly.entity_id
_entity_poly.type
_entity_poly.pdbx_seq_one_letter_code
_entity_poly.pdbx_strand_id
1 'polypeptide(L)'
;MTQIDMTPFQPYRRVGTSCELREIGDKKVVWPLVVHTDKENPNLRFRAITRTDLQAVCELWRVSYPEVYGSVHEWILDPKDYEQRVAFAEDWEEHSISRPHAVIVGEDLQEQKIVMSSIYTKWDQNLQVEASFIAIHPDARKGKIAGSIWSNLASFYQWLEDSGAEYVTVFCETWHNITQYIWFKRLGWKIAGIFPGNFTRWAGGTNEYRGCTIHFYRFLNGGERFSNPPVEWDLLPEVKELWDCIERINEQSREEGL
;
A
#
# COMPACT_ATOMS: atom_id res chain seq x y z
N MET A 1 0.60 -10.29 -29.56
CA MET A 1 0.42 -11.29 -28.48
C MET A 1 -0.02 -12.59 -29.13
N THR A 2 0.73 -13.66 -28.99
CA THR A 2 0.33 -14.99 -29.47
C THR A 2 -0.80 -15.47 -28.57
N GLN A 3 -1.95 -15.74 -29.14
CA GLN A 3 -3.10 -16.27 -28.39
C GLN A 3 -2.72 -17.67 -27.85
N ILE A 4 -2.74 -17.83 -26.54
CA ILE A 4 -2.47 -19.14 -25.90
C ILE A 4 -3.69 -20.02 -26.16
N ASP A 5 -3.46 -21.21 -26.73
CA ASP A 5 -4.51 -22.22 -26.87
C ASP A 5 -4.86 -22.80 -25.51
N MET A 6 -6.02 -22.43 -24.97
CA MET A 6 -6.53 -22.87 -23.66
C MET A 6 -7.41 -24.12 -23.76
N THR A 7 -7.63 -24.67 -24.96
CA THR A 7 -8.50 -25.83 -25.17
C THR A 7 -8.15 -27.05 -24.31
N PRO A 8 -6.86 -27.37 -24.04
CA PRO A 8 -6.52 -28.49 -23.17
C PRO A 8 -6.70 -28.21 -21.68
N PHE A 9 -6.92 -26.96 -21.29
CA PHE A 9 -7.05 -26.58 -19.89
C PHE A 9 -8.51 -26.66 -19.45
N GLN A 10 -8.85 -27.74 -18.75
CA GLN A 10 -10.11 -27.84 -18.04
C GLN A 10 -9.96 -27.11 -16.69
N PRO A 11 -10.86 -26.19 -16.32
CA PRO A 11 -10.78 -25.59 -14.98
C PRO A 11 -10.90 -26.70 -13.93
N TYR A 12 -9.90 -26.78 -13.07
CA TYR A 12 -9.86 -27.77 -11.99
C TYR A 12 -11.02 -27.59 -11.00
N ARG A 13 -11.49 -26.35 -10.85
CA ARG A 13 -12.67 -26.00 -10.05
C ARG A 13 -13.55 -25.00 -10.80
N ARG A 14 -14.82 -25.02 -10.50
CA ARG A 14 -15.70 -23.91 -10.84
C ARG A 14 -15.27 -22.67 -10.06
N VAL A 15 -15.17 -21.55 -10.75
CA VAL A 15 -15.17 -20.24 -10.08
C VAL A 15 -16.44 -20.17 -9.24
N GLY A 16 -16.40 -19.58 -8.06
CA GLY A 16 -17.56 -19.42 -7.19
C GLY A 16 -18.77 -18.92 -7.99
N THR A 17 -19.90 -19.54 -7.78
CA THR A 17 -21.10 -19.27 -8.56
C THR A 17 -21.84 -18.02 -8.08
N SER A 18 -21.51 -17.52 -6.89
CA SER A 18 -22.21 -16.38 -6.28
C SER A 18 -21.48 -15.04 -6.43
N CYS A 19 -20.21 -15.04 -6.88
CA CYS A 19 -19.54 -13.78 -7.21
C CYS A 19 -19.92 -13.31 -8.62
N GLU A 20 -19.87 -11.99 -8.83
CA GLU A 20 -20.02 -11.43 -10.16
C GLU A 20 -18.81 -11.80 -11.02
N LEU A 21 -19.06 -12.01 -12.31
CA LEU A 21 -18.00 -12.24 -13.28
C LEU A 21 -17.84 -10.99 -14.15
N ARG A 22 -16.62 -10.71 -14.55
CA ARG A 22 -16.32 -9.64 -15.51
C ARG A 22 -15.53 -10.16 -16.69
N GLU A 23 -15.62 -9.48 -17.82
CA GLU A 23 -14.81 -9.79 -18.98
C GLU A 23 -13.32 -9.52 -18.71
N ILE A 24 -12.47 -10.35 -19.32
CA ILE A 24 -11.04 -10.10 -19.37
C ILE A 24 -10.81 -8.94 -20.33
N GLY A 25 -10.24 -7.85 -19.85
CA GLY A 25 -9.99 -6.65 -20.65
C GLY A 25 -8.81 -5.85 -20.11
N ASP A 26 -8.52 -4.74 -20.78
CA ASP A 26 -7.50 -3.79 -20.34
C ASP A 26 -8.00 -3.03 -19.08
N LYS A 27 -7.60 -3.52 -17.92
CA LYS A 27 -7.85 -2.87 -16.63
C LYS A 27 -6.62 -2.06 -16.24
N LYS A 28 -6.84 -0.86 -15.75
CA LYS A 28 -5.74 0.02 -15.31
C LYS A 28 -6.10 0.76 -14.05
N VAL A 29 -5.14 0.81 -13.16
CA VAL A 29 -5.10 1.78 -12.08
C VAL A 29 -4.39 3.03 -12.60
N VAL A 30 -5.03 4.18 -12.49
CA VAL A 30 -4.48 5.46 -12.94
C VAL A 30 -4.25 6.34 -11.71
N TRP A 31 -3.02 6.75 -11.48
CA TRP A 31 -2.69 7.58 -10.32
C TRP A 31 -3.34 8.98 -10.43
N PRO A 32 -4.25 9.39 -9.53
CA PRO A 32 -4.71 10.78 -9.50
C PRO A 32 -3.60 11.70 -8.99
N LEU A 33 -3.49 12.90 -9.54
CA LEU A 33 -2.51 13.88 -9.06
C LEU A 33 -2.85 14.35 -7.64
N VAL A 34 -1.89 14.27 -6.75
CA VAL A 34 -2.03 14.76 -5.38
C VAL A 34 -1.39 16.13 -5.24
N VAL A 35 -2.19 17.11 -4.85
CA VAL A 35 -1.71 18.42 -4.35
C VAL A 35 -2.75 18.93 -3.36
N HIS A 36 -2.45 18.87 -2.08
CA HIS A 36 -3.29 19.52 -1.07
C HIS A 36 -2.48 19.98 0.14
N THR A 37 -2.97 21.03 0.79
CA THR A 37 -2.42 21.52 2.06
C THR A 37 -3.31 21.00 3.19
N ASP A 38 -2.70 20.59 4.29
CA ASP A 38 -3.43 20.14 5.47
C ASP A 38 -4.29 21.27 6.05
N LYS A 39 -5.56 20.98 6.36
CA LYS A 39 -6.51 21.99 6.85
C LYS A 39 -6.21 22.45 8.27
N GLU A 40 -5.67 21.57 9.10
CA GLU A 40 -5.35 21.86 10.51
C GLU A 40 -3.92 22.38 10.67
N ASN A 41 -3.05 22.06 9.70
CA ASN A 41 -1.67 22.53 9.67
C ASN A 41 -1.32 23.10 8.28
N PRO A 42 -1.58 24.38 8.02
CA PRO A 42 -1.36 24.99 6.70
C PRO A 42 0.12 25.03 6.28
N ASN A 43 1.06 24.71 7.18
CA ASN A 43 2.47 24.57 6.84
C ASN A 43 2.81 23.16 6.31
N LEU A 44 1.88 22.22 6.34
CA LEU A 44 2.09 20.88 5.80
C LEU A 44 1.36 20.72 4.46
N ARG A 45 2.11 20.47 3.39
CA ARG A 45 1.60 20.20 2.04
C ARG A 45 1.91 18.78 1.62
N PHE A 46 0.90 18.09 1.09
CA PHE A 46 1.06 16.79 0.45
C PHE A 46 0.99 16.94 -1.06
N ARG A 47 1.91 16.31 -1.77
CA ARG A 47 1.96 16.35 -3.22
C ARG A 47 2.68 15.14 -3.82
N ALA A 48 2.47 14.92 -5.12
CA ALA A 48 3.30 13.99 -5.88
C ALA A 48 4.77 14.44 -5.87
N ILE A 49 5.66 13.48 -5.87
CA ILE A 49 7.12 13.71 -5.93
C ILE A 49 7.52 14.41 -7.22
N THR A 50 8.53 15.28 -7.14
CA THR A 50 9.25 15.85 -8.27
C THR A 50 10.68 15.31 -8.33
N ARG A 51 11.37 15.47 -9.47
CA ARG A 51 12.77 15.05 -9.58
C ARG A 51 13.70 15.80 -8.62
N THR A 52 13.35 17.03 -8.27
CA THR A 52 14.13 17.83 -7.31
C THR A 52 14.03 17.30 -5.87
N ASP A 53 13.03 16.48 -5.55
CA ASP A 53 12.86 15.90 -4.21
C ASP A 53 13.72 14.65 -3.98
N LEU A 54 14.21 14.02 -5.03
CA LEU A 54 14.79 12.68 -4.97
C LEU A 54 15.88 12.52 -3.92
N GLN A 55 16.80 13.48 -3.82
CA GLN A 55 17.87 13.42 -2.85
C GLN A 55 17.33 13.42 -1.41
N ALA A 56 16.40 14.32 -1.10
CA ALA A 56 15.81 14.45 0.22
C ALA A 56 14.96 13.22 0.58
N VAL A 57 14.22 12.69 -0.40
CA VAL A 57 13.39 11.47 -0.21
C VAL A 57 14.27 10.25 0.04
N CYS A 58 15.33 10.04 -0.73
CA CYS A 58 16.26 8.92 -0.50
C CYS A 58 16.97 9.02 0.86
N GLU A 59 17.33 10.23 1.30
CA GLU A 59 17.87 10.45 2.64
C GLU A 59 16.85 10.11 3.74
N LEU A 60 15.61 10.52 3.56
CA LEU A 60 14.52 10.17 4.47
C LEU A 60 14.36 8.64 4.58
N TRP A 61 14.43 7.91 3.45
CA TRP A 61 14.36 6.45 3.45
C TRP A 61 15.57 5.82 4.15
N ARG A 62 16.79 6.28 3.90
CA ARG A 62 18.01 5.77 4.56
C ARG A 62 17.98 5.92 6.08
N VAL A 63 17.40 7.00 6.59
CA VAL A 63 17.30 7.19 8.05
C VAL A 63 16.09 6.51 8.68
N SER A 64 15.07 6.18 7.88
CA SER A 64 13.81 5.60 8.36
C SER A 64 13.73 4.08 8.17
N TYR A 65 14.30 3.56 7.09
CA TYR A 65 14.24 2.16 6.67
C TYR A 65 15.58 1.65 6.12
N PRO A 66 16.69 1.79 6.85
CA PRO A 66 17.99 1.30 6.38
C PRO A 66 17.99 -0.22 6.12
N GLU A 67 17.09 -0.95 6.76
CA GLU A 67 16.93 -2.40 6.62
C GLU A 67 16.44 -2.88 5.26
N VAL A 68 16.01 -2.00 4.36
CA VAL A 68 15.66 -2.40 2.98
C VAL A 68 16.89 -2.58 2.08
N TYR A 69 18.07 -2.18 2.53
CA TYR A 69 19.33 -2.43 1.83
C TYR A 69 19.52 -3.92 1.52
N GLY A 70 19.97 -4.26 0.31
CA GLY A 70 20.12 -5.64 -0.16
C GLY A 70 18.80 -6.39 -0.44
N SER A 71 17.63 -5.76 -0.23
CA SER A 71 16.33 -6.36 -0.53
C SER A 71 15.80 -5.94 -1.90
N VAL A 72 14.67 -6.52 -2.32
CA VAL A 72 13.94 -6.10 -3.53
C VAL A 72 13.46 -4.65 -3.49
N HIS A 73 13.49 -4.01 -2.33
CA HIS A 73 13.08 -2.63 -2.09
C HIS A 73 14.25 -1.66 -2.01
N GLU A 74 15.50 -2.11 -2.17
CA GLU A 74 16.71 -1.26 -2.11
C GLU A 74 16.64 -0.04 -3.04
N TRP A 75 15.91 -0.16 -4.14
CA TRP A 75 15.71 0.91 -5.12
C TRP A 75 15.22 2.23 -4.52
N ILE A 76 14.52 2.22 -3.37
CA ILE A 76 14.05 3.44 -2.70
C ILE A 76 15.19 4.28 -2.12
N LEU A 77 16.39 3.71 -2.00
CA LEU A 77 17.57 4.34 -1.42
C LEU A 77 18.44 5.08 -2.46
N ASP A 78 18.26 4.82 -3.76
CA ASP A 78 19.08 5.45 -4.82
C ASP A 78 18.18 6.29 -5.77
N PRO A 79 18.44 7.60 -5.91
CA PRO A 79 17.69 8.48 -6.83
C PRO A 79 17.61 7.96 -8.27
N LYS A 80 18.62 7.25 -8.75
CA LYS A 80 18.69 6.74 -10.13
C LYS A 80 17.61 5.70 -10.45
N ASP A 81 17.19 4.96 -9.43
CA ASP A 81 16.24 3.86 -9.60
C ASP A 81 14.79 4.33 -9.69
N TYR A 82 14.53 5.62 -9.40
CA TYR A 82 13.18 6.19 -9.45
C TYR A 82 12.71 6.48 -10.87
N GLU A 83 13.60 6.89 -11.79
CA GLU A 83 13.22 7.41 -13.10
C GLU A 83 12.35 6.45 -13.93
N GLN A 84 12.62 5.16 -13.84
CA GLN A 84 11.85 4.15 -14.60
C GLN A 84 10.67 3.56 -13.83
N ARG A 85 10.53 3.87 -12.55
CA ARG A 85 9.57 3.23 -11.65
C ARG A 85 8.46 4.14 -11.17
N VAL A 86 8.76 5.43 -11.00
CA VAL A 86 7.92 6.36 -10.25
C VAL A 86 7.21 7.34 -11.17
N ALA A 87 5.95 7.64 -10.87
CA ALA A 87 5.21 8.71 -11.49
C ALA A 87 5.64 10.06 -10.91
N PHE A 88 6.31 10.87 -11.72
CA PHE A 88 6.74 12.22 -11.35
C PHE A 88 5.67 13.26 -11.71
N ALA A 89 5.54 14.29 -10.87
CA ALA A 89 4.58 15.37 -11.09
C ALA A 89 4.79 16.12 -12.43
N GLU A 90 6.03 16.21 -12.90
CA GLU A 90 6.39 16.88 -14.15
C GLU A 90 5.86 16.15 -15.40
N ASP A 91 5.74 14.82 -15.33
CA ASP A 91 5.30 13.98 -16.46
C ASP A 91 4.03 13.19 -16.11
N TRP A 92 3.17 13.76 -15.27
CA TRP A 92 2.07 13.04 -14.63
C TRP A 92 1.09 12.41 -15.62
N GLU A 93 0.76 13.07 -16.73
CA GLU A 93 -0.19 12.56 -17.72
C GLU A 93 0.22 11.18 -18.26
N GLU A 94 1.50 10.99 -18.54
CA GLU A 94 2.04 9.72 -19.02
C GLU A 94 2.33 8.76 -17.87
N HIS A 95 3.01 9.26 -16.83
CA HIS A 95 3.52 8.44 -15.73
C HIS A 95 2.41 7.88 -14.85
N SER A 96 1.28 8.58 -14.69
CA SER A 96 0.13 8.11 -13.92
C SER A 96 -0.42 6.78 -14.44
N ILE A 97 -0.31 6.55 -15.74
CA ILE A 97 -0.76 5.32 -16.41
C ILE A 97 0.35 4.28 -16.44
N SER A 98 1.57 4.69 -16.85
CA SER A 98 2.65 3.78 -17.23
C SER A 98 3.53 3.33 -16.06
N ARG A 99 3.65 4.12 -14.98
CA ARG A 99 4.56 3.83 -13.88
C ARG A 99 3.90 2.99 -12.78
N PRO A 100 4.59 1.95 -12.27
CA PRO A 100 4.04 1.07 -11.23
C PRO A 100 3.95 1.73 -9.85
N HIS A 101 4.73 2.79 -9.59
CA HIS A 101 4.77 3.42 -8.28
C HIS A 101 4.34 4.89 -8.34
N ALA A 102 3.51 5.29 -7.38
CA ALA A 102 3.30 6.69 -7.02
C ALA A 102 4.00 6.98 -5.68
N VAL A 103 4.68 8.11 -5.61
CA VAL A 103 5.31 8.59 -4.37
C VAL A 103 4.67 9.92 -3.98
N ILE A 104 4.13 9.96 -2.77
CA ILE A 104 3.57 11.17 -2.19
C ILE A 104 4.51 11.67 -1.12
N VAL A 105 4.85 12.95 -1.17
CA VAL A 105 5.68 13.62 -0.17
C VAL A 105 4.87 14.55 0.68
N GLY A 106 5.18 14.60 1.96
CA GLY A 106 4.72 15.62 2.90
C GLY A 106 5.84 16.63 3.13
N GLU A 107 5.57 17.89 2.80
CA GLU A 107 6.52 18.99 2.86
C GLU A 107 6.14 19.97 3.97
N ASP A 108 7.06 20.24 4.88
CA ASP A 108 6.97 21.36 5.80
C ASP A 108 7.37 22.64 5.06
N LEU A 109 6.38 23.50 4.81
CA LEU A 109 6.58 24.73 4.05
C LEU A 109 7.37 25.80 4.83
N GLN A 110 7.37 25.74 6.16
CA GLN A 110 8.11 26.65 7.00
C GLN A 110 9.61 26.32 6.97
N GLU A 111 9.94 25.04 7.11
CA GLU A 111 11.32 24.56 7.11
C GLU A 111 11.84 24.24 5.69
N GLN A 112 10.95 24.28 4.68
CA GLN A 112 11.24 23.87 3.29
C GLN A 112 11.88 22.47 3.22
N LYS A 113 11.32 21.53 3.99
CA LYS A 113 11.88 20.19 4.18
C LYS A 113 10.84 19.13 3.90
N ILE A 114 11.25 18.03 3.23
CA ILE A 114 10.44 16.82 3.15
C ILE A 114 10.47 16.12 4.50
N VAL A 115 9.31 15.99 5.11
CA VAL A 115 9.13 15.39 6.44
C VAL A 115 8.42 14.05 6.41
N MET A 116 7.83 13.70 5.27
CA MET A 116 7.14 12.43 5.06
C MET A 116 7.31 11.99 3.61
N SER A 117 7.38 10.70 3.38
CA SER A 117 7.22 10.07 2.07
C SER A 117 6.41 8.79 2.20
N SER A 118 5.52 8.54 1.25
CA SER A 118 4.81 7.27 1.11
C SER A 118 4.88 6.77 -0.31
N ILE A 119 4.97 5.44 -0.47
CA ILE A 119 5.06 4.76 -1.75
C ILE A 119 3.85 3.85 -1.89
N TYR A 120 3.17 3.98 -3.02
CA TYR A 120 2.08 3.11 -3.45
C TYR A 120 2.50 2.36 -4.70
N THR A 121 2.19 1.07 -4.73
CA THR A 121 2.49 0.19 -5.86
C THR A 121 1.20 -0.34 -6.44
N LYS A 122 1.06 -0.38 -7.78
CA LYS A 122 -0.13 -0.89 -8.45
C LYS A 122 0.13 -2.14 -9.26
N TRP A 123 -0.92 -2.96 -9.37
CA TRP A 123 -1.03 -4.11 -10.25
C TRP A 123 -2.31 -3.98 -11.07
N ASP A 124 -2.17 -3.52 -12.31
CA ASP A 124 -3.30 -3.19 -13.19
C ASP A 124 -4.26 -4.36 -13.41
N GLN A 125 -3.73 -5.56 -13.66
CA GLN A 125 -4.56 -6.75 -13.95
C GLN A 125 -5.48 -7.13 -12.79
N ASN A 126 -5.08 -6.82 -11.56
CA ASN A 126 -5.84 -7.10 -10.35
C ASN A 126 -6.60 -5.87 -9.82
N LEU A 127 -6.49 -4.71 -10.49
CA LEU A 127 -6.96 -3.41 -9.97
C LEU A 127 -6.57 -3.21 -8.50
N GLN A 128 -5.34 -3.60 -8.18
CA GLN A 128 -4.81 -3.59 -6.82
C GLN A 128 -3.82 -2.45 -6.62
N VAL A 129 -3.88 -1.85 -5.44
CA VAL A 129 -2.86 -0.95 -4.93
C VAL A 129 -2.35 -1.45 -3.58
N GLU A 130 -1.06 -1.41 -3.37
CA GLU A 130 -0.42 -1.62 -2.07
C GLU A 130 0.09 -0.28 -1.54
N ALA A 131 -0.26 0.04 -0.30
CA ALA A 131 0.45 1.06 0.46
C ALA A 131 1.76 0.44 0.97
N SER A 132 2.81 0.51 0.13
CA SER A 132 4.02 -0.29 0.32
C SER A 132 4.90 0.24 1.44
N PHE A 133 5.08 1.56 1.51
CA PHE A 133 5.95 2.19 2.50
C PHE A 133 5.41 3.54 2.93
N ILE A 134 5.65 3.89 4.21
CA ILE A 134 5.48 5.23 4.73
C ILE A 134 6.61 5.54 5.70
N ALA A 135 7.31 6.65 5.48
CA ALA A 135 8.33 7.18 6.36
C ALA A 135 7.95 8.58 6.84
N ILE A 136 8.13 8.81 8.14
CA ILE A 136 8.07 10.14 8.75
C ILE A 136 9.46 10.44 9.31
N HIS A 137 10.00 11.60 8.96
CA HIS A 137 11.31 12.04 9.45
C HIS A 137 11.36 11.94 10.99
N PRO A 138 12.44 11.42 11.59
CA PRO A 138 12.51 11.23 13.05
C PRO A 138 12.13 12.48 13.85
N ASP A 139 12.56 13.67 13.43
CA ASP A 139 12.25 14.93 14.10
C ASP A 139 10.76 15.31 14.01
N ALA A 140 10.06 14.84 12.96
CA ALA A 140 8.63 15.10 12.74
C ALA A 140 7.70 14.05 13.37
N ARG A 141 8.25 12.96 13.94
CA ARG A 141 7.45 11.86 14.55
C ARG A 141 6.71 12.27 15.82
N LYS A 142 7.03 13.42 16.39
CA LYS A 142 6.40 13.96 17.61
C LYS A 142 5.72 15.29 17.30
N GLY A 143 4.59 15.56 17.98
CA GLY A 143 3.89 16.83 17.87
C GLY A 143 2.87 16.92 16.76
N LYS A 144 2.56 18.15 16.31
CA LYS A 144 1.47 18.44 15.37
C LYS A 144 1.65 17.81 13.99
N ILE A 145 2.87 17.80 13.46
CA ILE A 145 3.15 17.25 12.11
C ILE A 145 2.79 15.76 12.05
N ALA A 146 3.21 14.97 13.04
CA ALA A 146 2.84 13.55 13.08
C ALA A 146 1.32 13.36 13.16
N GLY A 147 0.63 14.14 14.00
CA GLY A 147 -0.83 14.11 14.10
C GLY A 147 -1.51 14.43 12.78
N SER A 148 -1.08 15.47 12.09
CA SER A 148 -1.58 15.85 10.77
C SER A 148 -1.32 14.79 9.71
N ILE A 149 -0.13 14.19 9.67
CA ILE A 149 0.17 13.11 8.72
C ILE A 149 -0.80 11.93 8.92
N TRP A 150 -1.01 11.52 10.18
CA TRP A 150 -1.89 10.41 10.48
C TRP A 150 -3.38 10.70 10.22
N SER A 151 -3.84 11.94 10.46
CA SER A 151 -5.22 12.33 10.14
C SER A 151 -5.45 12.40 8.63
N ASN A 152 -4.45 12.77 7.85
CA ASN A 152 -4.55 12.83 6.39
C ASN A 152 -4.51 11.47 5.70
N LEU A 153 -4.08 10.39 6.35
CA LEU A 153 -4.16 9.05 5.75
C LEU A 153 -5.59 8.69 5.35
N ALA A 154 -6.60 9.13 6.10
CA ALA A 154 -7.99 8.93 5.73
C ALA A 154 -8.36 9.65 4.41
N SER A 155 -7.75 10.81 4.13
CA SER A 155 -7.97 11.57 2.89
C SER A 155 -7.41 10.85 1.66
N PHE A 156 -6.45 9.96 1.84
CA PHE A 156 -5.92 9.14 0.74
C PHE A 156 -6.88 8.03 0.29
N TYR A 157 -7.94 7.74 1.04
CA TYR A 157 -8.96 6.81 0.57
C TYR A 157 -9.62 7.28 -0.71
N GLN A 158 -10.06 8.54 -0.74
CA GLN A 158 -10.66 9.10 -1.94
C GLN A 158 -9.69 9.04 -3.12
N TRP A 159 -8.42 9.34 -2.89
CA TRP A 159 -7.37 9.23 -3.90
C TRP A 159 -7.20 7.79 -4.42
N LEU A 160 -7.28 6.79 -3.54
CA LEU A 160 -7.23 5.38 -3.93
C LEU A 160 -8.48 4.96 -4.72
N GLU A 161 -9.67 5.43 -4.31
CA GLU A 161 -10.92 5.18 -5.04
C GLU A 161 -10.88 5.83 -6.42
N ASP A 162 -10.43 7.07 -6.52
CA ASP A 162 -10.30 7.82 -7.77
C ASP A 162 -9.28 7.17 -8.73
N SER A 163 -8.33 6.39 -8.21
CA SER A 163 -7.38 5.64 -9.04
C SER A 163 -8.01 4.48 -9.81
N GLY A 164 -9.24 4.09 -9.48
CA GLY A 164 -9.92 2.92 -10.01
C GLY A 164 -9.48 1.60 -9.36
N ALA A 165 -8.73 1.65 -8.26
CA ALA A 165 -8.37 0.46 -7.51
C ALA A 165 -9.61 -0.18 -6.86
N GLU A 166 -9.69 -1.52 -6.92
CA GLU A 166 -10.77 -2.30 -6.32
C GLU A 166 -10.31 -3.06 -5.07
N TYR A 167 -9.01 -3.26 -4.92
CA TYR A 167 -8.41 -3.97 -3.80
C TYR A 167 -7.16 -3.24 -3.34
N VAL A 168 -7.12 -2.90 -2.07
CA VAL A 168 -5.94 -2.25 -1.47
C VAL A 168 -5.40 -3.08 -0.33
N THR A 169 -4.07 -3.08 -0.23
CA THR A 169 -3.32 -3.86 0.75
C THR A 169 -2.25 -3.02 1.44
N VAL A 170 -1.86 -3.46 2.63
CA VAL A 170 -0.67 -2.95 3.33
C VAL A 170 -0.04 -4.06 4.15
N PHE A 171 1.28 -4.09 4.19
CA PHE A 171 2.06 -4.94 5.07
C PHE A 171 2.64 -4.11 6.21
N CYS A 172 2.21 -4.41 7.43
CA CYS A 172 2.74 -3.76 8.64
C CYS A 172 3.77 -4.65 9.31
N GLU A 173 4.86 -4.05 9.75
CA GLU A 173 5.88 -4.75 10.52
C GLU A 173 5.33 -5.29 11.85
N THR A 174 5.84 -6.45 12.30
CA THR A 174 5.39 -7.08 13.54
C THR A 174 6.08 -6.55 14.80
N TRP A 175 7.21 -5.84 14.65
CA TRP A 175 8.01 -5.37 15.79
C TRP A 175 7.46 -4.09 16.46
N HIS A 176 6.41 -3.46 15.91
CA HIS A 176 5.66 -2.38 16.56
C HIS A 176 4.18 -2.44 16.19
N ASN A 177 3.33 -1.88 17.04
CA ASN A 177 1.87 -1.93 16.86
C ASN A 177 1.23 -0.62 16.36
N ILE A 178 2.02 0.44 16.14
CA ILE A 178 1.49 1.77 15.78
C ILE A 178 0.77 1.72 14.44
N THR A 179 1.43 1.23 13.38
CA THR A 179 0.81 1.13 12.06
C THR A 179 -0.32 0.12 12.03
N GLN A 180 -0.20 -1.00 12.76
CA GLN A 180 -1.27 -1.99 12.92
C GLN A 180 -2.53 -1.34 13.53
N TYR A 181 -2.38 -0.56 14.61
CA TYR A 181 -3.47 0.18 15.23
C TYR A 181 -4.14 1.16 14.25
N ILE A 182 -3.34 1.91 13.47
CA ILE A 182 -3.86 2.88 12.52
C ILE A 182 -4.69 2.19 11.43
N TRP A 183 -4.13 1.20 10.75
CA TRP A 183 -4.83 0.53 9.66
C TRP A 183 -6.05 -0.25 10.17
N PHE A 184 -5.93 -0.98 11.25
CA PHE A 184 -6.98 -1.83 11.76
C PHE A 184 -8.05 -1.03 12.54
N LYS A 185 -7.64 -0.35 13.62
CA LYS A 185 -8.59 0.28 14.55
C LYS A 185 -9.11 1.64 14.07
N ARG A 186 -8.24 2.47 13.47
CA ARG A 186 -8.65 3.80 13.03
C ARG A 186 -9.26 3.83 11.63
N LEU A 187 -8.73 3.03 10.72
CA LEU A 187 -9.12 3.06 9.31
C LEU A 187 -10.02 1.89 8.92
N GLY A 188 -10.26 0.93 9.83
CA GLY A 188 -11.21 -0.16 9.65
C GLY A 188 -10.81 -1.16 8.55
N TRP A 189 -9.50 -1.34 8.32
CA TRP A 189 -9.02 -2.36 7.40
C TRP A 189 -9.15 -3.75 8.03
N LYS A 190 -9.30 -4.76 7.18
CA LYS A 190 -9.38 -6.15 7.62
C LYS A 190 -8.01 -6.79 7.69
N ILE A 191 -7.79 -7.64 8.68
CA ILE A 191 -6.63 -8.52 8.76
C ILE A 191 -6.86 -9.67 7.78
N ALA A 192 -5.86 -9.95 6.93
CA ALA A 192 -5.81 -11.16 6.08
C ALA A 192 -4.98 -12.27 6.73
N GLY A 193 -3.93 -11.92 7.47
CA GLY A 193 -3.05 -12.89 8.11
C GLY A 193 -1.72 -12.33 8.55
N ILE A 194 -0.87 -13.22 9.08
CA ILE A 194 0.51 -12.92 9.47
C ILE A 194 1.43 -13.74 8.56
N PHE A 195 2.44 -13.08 8.01
CA PHE A 195 3.39 -13.67 7.08
C PHE A 195 4.78 -13.77 7.73
N PRO A 196 5.14 -14.94 8.25
CA PRO A 196 6.46 -15.15 8.84
C PRO A 196 7.55 -15.12 7.77
N GLY A 197 8.57 -14.28 7.96
CA GLY A 197 9.77 -14.27 7.14
C GLY A 197 9.58 -13.89 5.67
N ASN A 198 8.57 -13.09 5.34
CA ASN A 198 8.22 -12.74 3.97
C ASN A 198 9.12 -11.68 3.33
N PHE A 199 9.88 -10.92 4.12
CA PHE A 199 10.81 -9.92 3.61
C PHE A 199 12.22 -10.12 4.15
N THR A 200 13.22 -9.91 3.29
CA THR A 200 14.61 -9.79 3.71
C THR A 200 14.86 -8.40 4.30
N ARG A 201 15.62 -8.35 5.41
CA ARG A 201 15.99 -7.14 6.12
C ARG A 201 17.49 -7.14 6.39
N TRP A 202 18.16 -6.04 6.10
CA TRP A 202 19.56 -5.84 6.44
C TRP A 202 19.75 -5.65 7.95
N ALA A 203 20.75 -6.35 8.50
CA ALA A 203 21.08 -6.31 9.93
C ALA A 203 22.43 -5.63 10.24
N GLY A 204 23.04 -5.01 9.21
CA GLY A 204 24.37 -4.38 9.30
C GLY A 204 25.49 -5.23 8.71
N GLY A 205 26.50 -4.57 8.15
CA GLY A 205 27.61 -5.24 7.47
C GLY A 205 27.13 -6.10 6.30
N THR A 206 27.47 -7.38 6.32
CA THR A 206 27.05 -8.39 5.33
C THR A 206 25.90 -9.28 5.81
N ASN A 207 25.23 -8.90 6.92
CA ASN A 207 24.23 -9.75 7.57
C ASN A 207 22.82 -9.33 7.18
N GLU A 208 21.93 -10.32 7.10
CA GLU A 208 20.50 -10.15 6.87
C GLU A 208 19.67 -11.04 7.79
N TYR A 209 18.39 -10.73 7.93
CA TYR A 209 17.39 -11.58 8.58
C TYR A 209 16.06 -11.53 7.81
N ARG A 210 15.11 -12.39 8.18
CA ARG A 210 13.77 -12.37 7.60
C ARG A 210 12.81 -11.65 8.54
N GLY A 211 12.24 -10.53 8.07
CA GLY A 211 11.19 -9.81 8.75
C GLY A 211 9.84 -10.50 8.60
N CYS A 212 8.97 -10.31 9.58
CA CYS A 212 7.59 -10.81 9.57
C CYS A 212 6.63 -9.62 9.48
N THR A 213 5.54 -9.79 8.74
CA THR A 213 4.54 -8.73 8.56
C THR A 213 3.12 -9.22 8.81
N ILE A 214 2.23 -8.28 9.10
CA ILE A 214 0.79 -8.50 9.13
C ILE A 214 0.22 -7.88 7.86
N HIS A 215 -0.58 -8.64 7.14
CA HIS A 215 -1.26 -8.22 5.93
C HIS A 215 -2.65 -7.70 6.29
N PHE A 216 -2.92 -6.43 5.92
CA PHE A 216 -4.25 -5.83 5.98
C PHE A 216 -4.74 -5.54 4.57
N TYR A 217 -6.06 -5.57 4.41
CA TYR A 217 -6.70 -5.30 3.13
C TYR A 217 -8.01 -4.55 3.27
N ARG A 218 -8.43 -3.95 2.16
CA ARG A 218 -9.76 -3.37 2.00
C ARG A 218 -10.19 -3.43 0.54
N PHE A 219 -11.47 -3.72 0.30
CA PHE A 219 -12.08 -3.55 -1.01
C PHE A 219 -12.53 -2.10 -1.20
N LEU A 220 -12.36 -1.60 -2.43
CA LEU A 220 -12.81 -0.30 -2.90
C LEU A 220 -13.64 -0.49 -4.18
N ASN A 221 -14.41 0.52 -4.59
CA ASN A 221 -15.16 0.53 -5.84
C ASN A 221 -16.01 -0.72 -6.10
N GLY A 222 -16.46 -1.37 -5.03
CA GLY A 222 -17.27 -2.59 -5.12
C GLY A 222 -16.49 -3.83 -5.57
N GLY A 223 -15.16 -3.86 -5.39
CA GLY A 223 -14.30 -4.97 -5.79
C GLY A 223 -14.65 -6.30 -5.11
N GLU A 224 -15.26 -6.26 -3.92
CA GLU A 224 -15.72 -7.46 -3.20
C GLU A 224 -16.74 -8.30 -3.97
N ARG A 225 -17.49 -7.69 -4.90
CA ARG A 225 -18.47 -8.40 -5.73
C ARG A 225 -17.83 -9.45 -6.65
N PHE A 226 -16.58 -9.23 -7.02
CA PHE A 226 -15.80 -10.11 -7.88
C PHE A 226 -14.95 -11.11 -7.10
N SER A 227 -15.07 -11.12 -5.77
CA SER A 227 -14.34 -12.03 -4.89
C SER A 227 -15.19 -13.26 -4.58
N ASN A 228 -14.61 -14.45 -4.71
CA ASN A 228 -15.22 -15.69 -4.28
C ASN A 228 -15.48 -15.64 -2.77
N PRO A 229 -16.76 -15.73 -2.31
CA PRO A 229 -17.09 -15.57 -0.90
C PRO A 229 -16.63 -16.78 -0.06
N PRO A 230 -16.29 -16.56 1.23
CA PRO A 230 -15.77 -17.62 2.11
C PRO A 230 -16.66 -18.87 2.23
N VAL A 231 -17.97 -18.72 2.06
CA VAL A 231 -18.92 -19.84 2.09
C VAL A 231 -18.68 -20.87 0.98
N GLU A 232 -18.02 -20.47 -0.10
CA GLU A 232 -17.68 -21.34 -1.23
C GLU A 232 -16.28 -21.93 -1.13
N TRP A 233 -15.51 -21.58 -0.10
CA TRP A 233 -14.17 -22.09 0.08
C TRP A 233 -14.17 -23.50 0.63
N ASP A 234 -13.37 -24.36 0.05
CA ASP A 234 -13.16 -25.72 0.49
C ASP A 234 -11.84 -25.78 1.29
N LEU A 235 -11.93 -25.49 2.57
CA LEU A 235 -10.81 -25.39 3.47
C LEU A 235 -10.69 -26.64 4.35
N LEU A 236 -9.45 -26.99 4.71
CA LEU A 236 -9.21 -27.91 5.80
C LEU A 236 -9.85 -27.36 7.10
N PRO A 237 -10.33 -28.24 8.00
CA PRO A 237 -10.99 -27.79 9.25
C PRO A 237 -10.15 -26.78 10.05
N GLU A 238 -8.84 -27.01 10.17
CA GLU A 238 -7.92 -26.17 10.92
C GLU A 238 -7.75 -24.79 10.25
N VAL A 239 -7.73 -24.74 8.92
CA VAL A 239 -7.65 -23.48 8.15
C VAL A 239 -8.96 -22.72 8.24
N LYS A 240 -10.09 -23.42 8.25
CA LYS A 240 -11.41 -22.81 8.46
C LYS A 240 -11.52 -22.21 9.85
N GLU A 241 -11.09 -22.91 10.90
CA GLU A 241 -11.08 -22.39 12.27
C GLU A 241 -10.25 -21.11 12.39
N LEU A 242 -9.06 -21.09 11.76
CA LEU A 242 -8.22 -19.89 11.70
C LEU A 242 -8.94 -18.74 11.00
N TRP A 243 -9.57 -19.00 9.86
CA TRP A 243 -10.32 -17.99 9.12
C TRP A 243 -11.50 -17.44 9.91
N ASP A 244 -12.29 -18.31 10.55
CA ASP A 244 -13.43 -17.93 11.39
C ASP A 244 -12.98 -17.04 12.57
N CYS A 245 -11.79 -17.30 13.11
CA CYS A 245 -11.17 -16.45 14.14
C CYS A 245 -10.81 -15.06 13.59
N ILE A 246 -10.18 -14.99 12.41
CA ILE A 246 -9.81 -13.72 11.75
C ILE A 246 -11.07 -12.90 11.43
N GLU A 247 -12.11 -13.50 10.87
CA GLU A 247 -13.36 -12.79 10.53
C GLU A 247 -14.05 -12.26 11.80
N ARG A 248 -14.11 -13.01 12.87
CA ARG A 248 -14.64 -12.52 14.16
C ARG A 248 -13.88 -11.31 14.68
N ILE A 249 -12.55 -11.31 14.58
CA ILE A 249 -11.71 -10.16 14.98
C ILE A 249 -11.99 -8.95 14.07
N ASN A 250 -12.14 -9.17 12.76
CA ASN A 250 -12.44 -8.13 11.79
C ASN A 250 -13.83 -7.50 12.02
N GLU A 251 -14.82 -8.28 12.44
CA GLU A 251 -16.17 -7.80 12.78
C GLU A 251 -16.14 -6.94 14.05
N GLN A 252 -15.49 -7.41 15.12
CA GLN A 252 -15.37 -6.66 16.38
C GLN A 252 -14.70 -5.30 16.18
N SER A 253 -13.71 -5.20 15.28
CA SER A 253 -13.06 -3.91 15.00
C SER A 253 -13.98 -2.88 14.36
N ARG A 254 -15.04 -3.30 13.64
CA ARG A 254 -16.03 -2.40 13.05
C ARG A 254 -16.96 -1.79 14.07
N GLU A 255 -17.26 -2.52 15.15
CA GLU A 255 -18.16 -2.06 16.20
C GLU A 255 -17.49 -1.06 17.14
N GLU A 256 -16.15 -1.12 17.28
CA GLU A 256 -15.36 -0.22 18.14
C GLU A 256 -14.86 1.04 17.41
N GLY A 257 -14.95 1.06 16.08
CA GLY A 257 -14.39 2.10 15.22
C GLY A 257 -15.45 3.12 14.79
N LEU A 258 -15.51 4.20 15.51
CA LEU A 258 -16.10 5.47 15.09
C LEU A 258 -15.12 6.58 15.31
#